data_02f8e5588f5f7699b16cfd56d3d6e2a6
#
_entry.id   02f8e5588f5f7699b16cfd56d3d6e2a6
#
_cell.length_a   1.000
_cell.length_b   1.000
_cell.length_c   1.000
_cell.angle_alpha   90.00
_cell.angle_beta   90.00
_cell.angle_gamma   90.00
#
_symmetry.space_group_name_H-M   'P 1'
#
loop_
_entity.id
_entity.type
_entity.pdbx_description
1 polymer ?
#
loop_
_entity_poly.entity_id
_entity_poly.type
_entity_poly.pdbx_seq_one_letter_code
_entity_poly.pdbx_strand_id
1 'polypeptide(L)'
;MSAAKIKKGDQVVVLAGRDKGKKGEVFHVMPKEGRALVRGVNVVRKHQRQSAQQEGGIVAKEASINLSNLALEDPKDGKPTRVGFKTLDDGRKVRFAKRSGEVIEDKR
;
A
#
# COMPACT_ATOMS: atom_id res chain seq x y z
N MET A 1 17.48 8.50 -2.71
CA MET A 1 16.48 7.83 -1.91
C MET A 1 16.45 6.34 -2.26
N SER A 2 16.29 5.52 -1.25
CA SER A 2 16.23 4.08 -1.47
C SER A 2 15.02 3.70 -2.31
N ALA A 3 15.07 2.53 -2.93
CA ALA A 3 13.93 2.00 -3.65
C ALA A 3 12.73 1.90 -2.72
N ALA A 4 11.55 2.11 -3.27
CA ALA A 4 10.32 1.96 -2.50
C ALA A 4 10.20 0.53 -1.99
N LYS A 5 10.01 0.39 -0.69
CA LYS A 5 9.83 -0.92 -0.08
C LYS A 5 8.42 -1.45 -0.24
N ILE A 6 7.49 -0.58 -0.63
CA ILE A 6 6.10 -0.93 -0.90
C ILE A 6 5.90 -0.92 -2.40
N LYS A 7 5.31 -1.98 -2.92
CA LYS A 7 5.07 -2.17 -4.34
C LYS A 7 3.61 -2.49 -4.61
N LYS A 8 3.20 -2.30 -5.85
CA LYS A 8 1.86 -2.69 -6.29
C LYS A 8 1.63 -4.18 -6.01
N GLY A 9 0.46 -4.48 -5.45
CA GLY A 9 0.10 -5.84 -5.08
C GLY A 9 0.44 -6.23 -3.65
N ASP A 10 1.15 -5.35 -2.91
CA ASP A 10 1.50 -5.65 -1.53
C ASP A 10 0.30 -5.49 -0.60
N GLN A 11 0.23 -6.35 0.41
CA GLN A 11 -0.70 -6.17 1.52
C GLN A 11 -0.06 -5.24 2.54
N VAL A 12 -0.77 -4.18 2.90
CA VAL A 12 -0.26 -3.17 3.83
C VAL A 12 -1.24 -2.92 4.95
N VAL A 13 -0.71 -2.35 6.04
CA VAL A 13 -1.49 -1.92 7.21
C VAL A 13 -1.31 -0.42 7.36
N VAL A 14 -2.40 0.30 7.59
CA VAL A 14 -2.35 1.75 7.80
C VAL A 14 -1.91 2.03 9.23
N LEU A 15 -0.86 2.84 9.38
CA LEU A 15 -0.25 3.11 10.68
C LEU A 15 -0.82 4.33 11.38
N ALA A 16 -1.39 5.27 10.64
CA ALA A 16 -1.84 6.52 11.21
C ALA A 16 -2.99 7.09 10.40
N GLY A 17 -3.73 8.02 11.00
CA GLY A 17 -4.84 8.68 10.37
C GLY A 17 -6.17 8.03 10.65
N ARG A 18 -7.17 8.46 9.90
CA ARG A 18 -8.55 8.02 10.08
C ARG A 18 -8.74 6.51 9.94
N ASP A 19 -7.94 5.87 9.08
CA ASP A 19 -8.07 4.45 8.78
C ASP A 19 -7.00 3.60 9.49
N LYS A 20 -6.41 4.11 10.55
CA LYS A 20 -5.39 3.39 11.31
C LYS A 20 -5.85 1.97 11.64
N GLY A 21 -5.01 1.00 11.36
CA GLY A 21 -5.29 -0.41 11.61
C GLY A 21 -5.98 -1.14 10.47
N LYS A 22 -6.47 -0.43 9.46
CA LYS A 22 -7.05 -1.08 8.30
C LYS A 22 -5.98 -1.69 7.42
N LYS A 23 -6.33 -2.77 6.76
CA LYS A 23 -5.45 -3.48 5.83
C LYS A 23 -6.02 -3.42 4.44
N GLY A 24 -5.16 -3.46 3.46
CA GLY A 24 -5.60 -3.49 2.07
C GLY A 24 -4.46 -3.78 1.12
N GLU A 25 -4.81 -3.96 -0.13
CA GLU A 25 -3.85 -4.22 -1.19
C GLU A 25 -3.52 -2.93 -1.92
N VAL A 26 -2.23 -2.67 -2.11
CA VAL A 26 -1.75 -1.52 -2.88
C VAL A 26 -2.03 -1.77 -4.36
N PHE A 27 -2.78 -0.89 -5.00
CA PHE A 27 -3.05 -1.04 -6.42
C PHE A 27 -2.34 0.01 -7.28
N HIS A 28 -1.71 0.99 -6.67
CA HIS A 28 -0.93 1.99 -7.40
C HIS A 28 0.06 2.65 -6.46
N VAL A 29 1.29 2.83 -6.92
CA VAL A 29 2.34 3.49 -6.15
C VAL A 29 2.86 4.67 -6.94
N MET A 30 3.00 5.82 -6.28
CA MET A 30 3.55 7.04 -6.86
C MET A 30 4.85 7.38 -6.12
N PRO A 31 5.97 6.73 -6.50
CA PRO A 31 7.22 6.88 -5.72
C PRO A 31 7.74 8.30 -5.66
N LYS A 32 7.60 9.04 -6.75
CA LYS A 32 8.05 10.43 -6.80
C LYS A 32 7.32 11.33 -5.83
N GLU A 33 6.07 11.00 -5.55
CA GLU A 33 5.24 11.76 -4.62
C GLU A 33 5.28 11.16 -3.20
N GLY A 34 5.85 9.98 -3.05
CA GLY A 34 5.88 9.28 -1.77
C GLY A 34 4.50 8.84 -1.30
N ARG A 35 3.61 8.48 -2.22
CA ARG A 35 2.22 8.14 -1.93
C ARG A 35 1.80 6.87 -2.64
N ALA A 36 0.72 6.27 -2.17
CA ALA A 36 0.17 5.07 -2.77
C ALA A 36 -1.35 5.06 -2.62
N LEU A 37 -2.00 4.30 -3.49
CA LEU A 37 -3.43 4.03 -3.41
C LEU A 37 -3.63 2.60 -2.91
N VAL A 38 -4.48 2.44 -1.91
CA VAL A 38 -4.76 1.16 -1.27
C VAL A 38 -6.25 0.88 -1.39
N ARG A 39 -6.61 -0.32 -1.80
CA ARG A 39 -8.01 -0.68 -2.01
C ARG A 39 -8.79 -0.62 -0.70
N GLY A 40 -9.93 0.07 -0.73
CA GLY A 40 -10.84 0.15 0.41
C GLY A 40 -10.34 1.00 1.56
N VAL A 41 -9.21 1.69 1.39
CA VAL A 41 -8.60 2.51 2.43
C VAL A 41 -8.55 3.96 1.99
N ASN A 42 -8.79 4.85 2.95
CA ASN A 42 -8.82 6.30 2.71
C ASN A 42 -9.83 6.66 1.63
N VAL A 43 -11.00 6.02 1.70
CA VAL A 43 -12.07 6.27 0.74
C VAL A 43 -12.68 7.63 1.04
N VAL A 44 -12.77 8.46 0.02
CA VAL A 44 -13.41 9.77 0.10
C VAL A 44 -14.60 9.80 -0.84
N ARG A 45 -15.62 10.54 -0.45
CA ARG A 45 -16.81 10.72 -1.27
C ARG A 45 -16.80 12.13 -1.82
N LYS A 46 -17.01 12.24 -3.12
CA LYS A 46 -17.07 13.53 -3.80
C LYS A 46 -18.41 13.68 -4.50
N HIS A 47 -18.99 14.87 -4.35
CA HIS A 47 -20.10 15.25 -5.18
C HIS A 47 -19.59 15.66 -6.54
N GLN A 48 -20.11 15.06 -7.58
CA GLN A 48 -19.77 15.43 -8.95
C GLN A 48 -20.92 16.18 -9.57
N ARG A 49 -20.60 17.25 -10.28
CA ARG A 49 -21.63 17.98 -11.02
C ARG A 49 -22.09 17.15 -12.20
N GLN A 50 -23.39 17.21 -12.44
CA GLN A 50 -23.95 16.61 -13.64
C GLN A 50 -23.39 17.32 -14.87
N SER A 51 -23.04 16.55 -15.87
CA SER A 51 -22.54 17.10 -17.13
C SER A 51 -23.16 16.36 -18.30
N ALA A 52 -22.89 16.84 -19.49
CA ALA A 52 -23.41 16.18 -20.70
C ALA A 52 -22.88 14.76 -20.86
N GLN A 53 -21.78 14.42 -20.21
CA GLN A 53 -21.14 13.13 -20.40
C GLN A 53 -21.21 12.22 -19.18
N GLN A 54 -21.68 12.71 -18.05
CA GLN A 54 -21.83 11.87 -16.86
C GLN A 54 -22.89 12.43 -15.93
N GLU A 55 -23.49 11.54 -15.19
CA GLU A 55 -24.46 11.91 -14.19
C GLU A 55 -23.75 12.47 -12.96
N GLY A 56 -24.37 13.44 -12.32
CA GLY A 56 -23.91 13.92 -11.04
C GLY A 56 -24.18 12.90 -9.96
N GLY A 57 -23.63 13.15 -8.78
CA GLY A 57 -23.89 12.31 -7.64
C GLY A 57 -22.68 12.22 -6.71
N ILE A 58 -22.71 11.23 -5.84
CA ILE A 58 -21.63 10.97 -4.89
C ILE A 58 -20.82 9.81 -5.42
N VAL A 59 -19.52 10.05 -5.61
CA VAL A 59 -18.59 9.02 -6.07
C VAL A 59 -17.61 8.73 -4.94
N ALA A 60 -17.47 7.45 -4.60
CA ALA A 60 -16.49 7.00 -3.62
C ALA A 60 -15.21 6.61 -4.35
N LYS A 61 -14.09 7.18 -3.94
CA LYS A 61 -12.77 6.88 -4.53
C LYS A 61 -11.74 6.79 -3.42
N GLU A 62 -10.77 5.92 -3.62
CA GLU A 62 -9.63 5.86 -2.71
C GLU A 62 -8.73 7.08 -2.96
N ALA A 63 -8.41 7.79 -1.89
CA ALA A 63 -7.43 8.86 -1.95
C ALA A 63 -6.06 8.31 -1.61
N SER A 64 -5.01 8.97 -2.11
CA SER A 64 -3.65 8.51 -1.86
C SER A 64 -3.26 8.69 -0.39
N ILE A 65 -2.37 7.84 0.08
CA ILE A 65 -1.84 7.84 1.44
C ILE A 65 -0.33 7.96 1.36
N ASN A 66 0.27 8.73 2.27
CA ASN A 66 1.73 8.79 2.37
C ASN A 66 2.31 7.40 2.63
N LEU A 67 3.37 7.05 1.93
CA LEU A 67 4.04 5.76 2.13
C LEU A 67 4.53 5.60 3.57
N SER A 68 4.90 6.69 4.22
CA SER A 68 5.34 6.66 5.63
C SER A 68 4.22 6.23 6.60
N ASN A 69 2.97 6.32 6.17
CA ASN A 69 1.82 5.90 6.98
C ASN A 69 1.39 4.47 6.69
N LEU A 70 2.15 3.76 5.89
CA LEU A 70 1.87 2.37 5.53
C LEU A 70 3.02 1.48 5.96
N ALA A 71 2.69 0.26 6.38
CA ALA A 71 3.68 -0.78 6.63
C ALA A 71 3.22 -2.04 5.94
N LEU A 72 4.17 -2.86 5.49
CA LEU A 72 3.82 -4.14 4.93
C LEU A 72 3.25 -5.06 6.00
N GLU A 73 2.29 -5.86 5.62
CA GLU A 73 1.74 -6.88 6.49
C GLU A 73 2.72 -8.06 6.52
N ASP A 74 3.09 -8.48 7.74
CA ASP A 74 3.95 -9.63 7.90
C ASP A 74 3.21 -10.88 7.43
N PRO A 75 3.73 -11.64 6.46
CA PRO A 75 3.00 -12.81 5.96
C PRO A 75 2.81 -13.89 7.02
N LYS A 76 3.58 -13.85 8.10
CA LYS A 76 3.46 -14.87 9.15
C LYS A 76 2.30 -14.61 10.09
N ASP A 77 2.13 -13.37 10.57
CA ASP A 77 1.13 -13.07 11.59
C ASP A 77 0.19 -11.92 11.25
N GLY A 78 0.35 -11.32 10.07
CA GLY A 78 -0.54 -10.26 9.62
C GLY A 78 -0.37 -8.92 10.30
N LYS A 79 0.68 -8.75 11.10
CA LYS A 79 0.95 -7.49 11.79
C LYS A 79 1.88 -6.61 10.95
N PRO A 80 1.86 -5.28 11.18
CA PRO A 80 2.76 -4.41 10.42
C PRO A 80 4.21 -4.73 10.73
N THR A 81 5.04 -4.71 9.71
CA THR A 81 6.47 -5.02 9.83
C THR A 81 7.30 -4.05 9.02
N ARG A 82 8.55 -3.89 9.43
CA ARG A 82 9.54 -3.22 8.59
C ARG A 82 10.06 -4.21 7.56
N VAL A 83 10.53 -3.67 6.45
CA VAL A 83 11.02 -4.47 5.33
C VAL A 83 12.52 -4.28 5.20
N GLY A 84 13.24 -5.39 5.09
CA GLY A 84 14.65 -5.39 4.74
C GLY A 84 14.84 -6.09 3.40
N PHE A 85 16.08 -6.05 2.92
CA PHE A 85 16.46 -6.75 1.70
C PHE A 85 17.54 -7.76 2.03
N LYS A 86 17.47 -8.92 1.38
CA LYS A 86 18.53 -9.91 1.49
C LYS A 86 18.72 -10.59 0.14
N THR A 87 19.91 -11.17 -0.04
CA THR A 87 20.23 -11.91 -1.25
C THR A 87 20.09 -13.39 -0.97
N LEU A 88 19.35 -14.10 -1.82
CA LEU A 88 19.20 -15.53 -1.73
C LEU A 88 20.43 -16.24 -2.31
N ASP A 89 20.54 -17.55 -2.06
CA ASP A 89 21.65 -18.36 -2.52
C ASP A 89 21.83 -18.31 -4.05
N ASP A 90 20.74 -18.11 -4.77
CA ASP A 90 20.77 -18.00 -6.23
C ASP A 90 21.11 -16.61 -6.74
N GLY A 91 21.41 -15.68 -5.84
CA GLY A 91 21.80 -14.31 -6.22
C GLY A 91 20.66 -13.32 -6.32
N ARG A 92 19.43 -13.75 -6.14
CA ARG A 92 18.29 -12.83 -6.23
C ARG A 92 18.15 -12.02 -4.95
N LYS A 93 17.89 -10.73 -5.12
CA LYS A 93 17.61 -9.85 -4.01
C LYS A 93 16.10 -9.87 -3.72
N VAL A 94 15.75 -10.16 -2.48
CA VAL A 94 14.34 -10.25 -2.08
C VAL A 94 14.08 -9.37 -0.87
N ARG A 95 12.81 -9.04 -0.68
CA ARG A 95 12.36 -8.33 0.51
C ARG A 95 12.01 -9.37 1.58
N PHE A 96 12.20 -9.00 2.83
CA PHE A 96 11.78 -9.86 3.93
C PHE A 96 11.22 -9.02 5.07
N ALA A 97 10.33 -9.63 5.85
CA ALA A 97 9.76 -8.98 7.03
C ALA A 97 10.77 -9.06 8.16
N LYS A 98 11.24 -7.92 8.63
CA LYS A 98 12.24 -7.90 9.72
C LYS A 98 11.71 -8.50 11.01
N ARG A 99 10.40 -8.44 11.20
CA ARG A 99 9.74 -8.94 12.40
C ARG A 99 9.83 -10.47 12.51
N SER A 100 9.58 -11.19 11.42
CA SER A 100 9.53 -12.65 11.42
C SER A 100 10.63 -13.32 10.63
N GLY A 101 11.30 -12.57 9.76
CA GLY A 101 12.28 -13.12 8.84
C GLY A 101 11.68 -13.73 7.58
N GLU A 102 10.36 -13.72 7.45
CA GLU A 102 9.71 -14.32 6.29
C GLU A 102 9.97 -13.51 5.01
N VAL A 103 10.21 -14.21 3.91
CA VAL A 103 10.38 -13.57 2.61
C VAL A 103 9.04 -13.03 2.13
N ILE A 104 9.07 -11.81 1.64
CA ILE A 104 7.89 -11.17 1.06
C ILE A 104 7.97 -11.34 -0.45
N GLU A 105 7.04 -12.12 -1.01
CA GLU A 105 7.01 -12.35 -2.44
C GLU A 105 6.31 -11.21 -3.15
N ASP A 106 6.82 -10.83 -4.33
CA ASP A 106 6.20 -9.85 -5.17
C ASP A 106 5.03 -10.49 -5.91
N LYS A 107 3.86 -9.88 -5.79
CA LYS A 107 2.69 -10.29 -6.55
C LYS A 107 2.65 -9.53 -7.86
N ARG A 108 2.32 -10.23 -8.91
CA ARG A 108 2.20 -9.62 -10.23
C ARG A 108 0.90 -10.02 -10.90
#